data_b510c55c6bb71e9d109cc4aa4f51c99d
#
_entry.id   b510c55c6bb71e9d109cc4aa4f51c99d
#
_cell.length_a   1.000
_cell.length_b   1.000
_cell.length_c   1.000
_cell.angle_alpha   90.00
_cell.angle_beta   90.00
_cell.angle_gamma   90.00
#
_symmetry.space_group_name_H-M   'P 1'
#
loop_
_entity.id
_entity.type
_entity.pdbx_description
1 polymer ?
#
loop_
_entity_poly.entity_id
_entity_poly.type
_entity_poly.pdbx_seq_one_letter_code
_entity_poly.pdbx_strand_id
1 'polypeptide(L)'
;FEELQSLLEELTAMAEQTEGVEAFFRFVEKFNADCLQRQKEESGEGVRIMTYHGAKGLEFDEVFLPDCIEGIIPDGRAKTQEELEEERRSFYVALTRARKKIHIYVTKERYSKKVKPSRFIPELLGG
;
A
#
# COMPACT_ATOMS: atom_id res chain seq x y z
N PHE A 1 -6.35 -4.79 18.24
CA PHE A 1 -7.74 -4.45 18.56
C PHE A 1 -8.26 -3.32 17.67
N GLU A 2 -7.47 -2.27 17.47
CA GLU A 2 -7.83 -1.11 16.65
C GLU A 2 -7.93 -1.41 15.15
N GLU A 3 -7.05 -2.27 14.62
CA GLU A 3 -7.13 -2.72 13.23
C GLU A 3 -8.43 -3.48 12.94
N LEU A 4 -8.85 -4.32 13.88
CA LEU A 4 -10.11 -5.06 13.76
C LEU A 4 -11.32 -4.11 13.80
N GLN A 5 -11.26 -3.09 14.66
CA GLN A 5 -12.31 -2.10 14.77
C GLN A 5 -12.42 -1.27 13.48
N SER A 6 -11.30 -0.84 12.91
CA SER A 6 -11.28 -0.12 11.63
C SER A 6 -11.83 -0.97 10.48
N LEU A 7 -11.47 -2.25 10.42
CA LEU A 7 -12.04 -3.18 9.43
C LEU A 7 -13.55 -3.34 9.57
N LEU A 8 -14.05 -3.42 10.81
CA LEU A 8 -15.49 -3.48 11.07
C LEU A 8 -16.21 -2.20 10.65
N GLU A 9 -15.61 -1.04 10.90
CA GLU A 9 -16.16 0.25 10.49
C GLU A 9 -16.21 0.36 8.96
N GLU A 10 -15.16 -0.07 8.26
CA GLU A 10 -15.12 -0.10 6.79
C GLU A 10 -16.17 -1.07 6.22
N LEU A 11 -16.29 -2.28 6.77
CA LEU A 11 -17.30 -3.24 6.36
C LEU A 11 -18.71 -2.72 6.61
N THR A 12 -18.94 -2.05 7.75
CA THR A 12 -20.23 -1.45 8.07
C THR A 12 -20.58 -0.35 7.07
N ALA A 13 -19.65 0.56 6.78
CA ALA A 13 -19.83 1.62 5.80
C ALA A 13 -20.11 1.09 4.38
N MET A 14 -19.49 -0.03 4.00
CA MET A 14 -19.80 -0.71 2.73
C MET A 14 -21.20 -1.35 2.75
N ALA A 15 -21.57 -1.96 3.86
CA ALA A 15 -22.89 -2.60 4.01
C ALA A 15 -24.04 -1.57 4.01
N GLU A 16 -23.82 -0.39 4.58
CA GLU A 16 -24.79 0.72 4.59
C GLU A 16 -25.10 1.27 3.19
N GLN A 17 -24.20 1.07 2.22
CA GLN A 17 -24.41 1.45 0.82
C GLN A 17 -25.25 0.45 0.04
N THR A 18 -25.64 -0.67 0.65
CA THR A 18 -26.41 -1.73 0.02
C THR A 18 -27.75 -1.96 0.70
N GLU A 19 -28.78 -2.31 -0.07
CA GLU A 19 -30.10 -2.60 0.46
C GLU A 19 -30.19 -4.04 1.02
N GLY A 20 -29.64 -4.23 2.23
CA GLY A 20 -29.73 -5.50 2.95
C GLY A 20 -28.58 -6.47 2.70
N VAL A 21 -28.54 -7.51 3.50
CA VAL A 21 -27.42 -8.49 3.56
C VAL A 21 -27.19 -9.22 2.24
N GLU A 22 -28.25 -9.61 1.56
CA GLU A 22 -28.15 -10.32 0.28
C GLU A 22 -27.56 -9.42 -0.82
N ALA A 23 -27.93 -8.13 -0.83
CA ALA A 23 -27.38 -7.16 -1.77
C ALA A 23 -25.88 -6.91 -1.49
N PHE A 24 -25.50 -6.88 -0.22
CA PHE A 24 -24.09 -6.78 0.18
C PHE A 24 -23.26 -7.98 -0.31
N PHE A 25 -23.73 -9.21 -0.11
CA PHE A 25 -23.02 -10.38 -0.61
C PHE A 25 -22.89 -10.39 -2.12
N ARG A 26 -23.95 -10.04 -2.85
CA ARG A 26 -23.88 -9.89 -4.32
C ARG A 26 -22.88 -8.82 -4.76
N PHE A 27 -22.81 -7.71 -4.03
CA PHE A 27 -21.83 -6.67 -4.29
C PHE A 27 -20.41 -7.19 -4.11
N VAL A 28 -20.12 -7.90 -3.01
CA VAL A 28 -18.80 -8.48 -2.74
C VAL A 28 -18.41 -9.53 -3.79
N GLU A 29 -19.33 -10.41 -4.18
CA GLU A 29 -19.10 -11.41 -5.23
C GLU A 29 -18.78 -10.76 -6.57
N LYS A 30 -19.57 -9.75 -6.95
CA LYS A 30 -19.34 -8.99 -8.19
C LYS A 30 -17.99 -8.27 -8.15
N PHE A 31 -17.67 -7.59 -7.05
CA PHE A 31 -16.40 -6.91 -6.87
C PHE A 31 -15.21 -7.86 -7.01
N ASN A 32 -15.27 -9.03 -6.37
CA ASN A 32 -14.23 -10.05 -6.51
C ASN A 32 -14.10 -10.57 -7.95
N ALA A 33 -15.22 -10.81 -8.63
CA ALA A 33 -15.21 -11.24 -10.03
C ALA A 33 -14.59 -10.17 -10.94
N ASP A 34 -14.95 -8.90 -10.76
CA ASP A 34 -14.41 -7.77 -11.51
C ASP A 34 -12.90 -7.61 -11.25
N CYS A 35 -12.45 -7.77 -10.00
CA CYS A 35 -11.02 -7.74 -9.66
C CYS A 35 -10.24 -8.86 -10.34
N LEU A 36 -10.76 -10.10 -10.31
CA LEU A 36 -10.14 -11.25 -10.97
C LEU A 36 -10.10 -11.11 -12.49
N GLN A 37 -11.15 -10.54 -13.09
CA GLN A 37 -11.17 -10.26 -14.51
C GLN A 37 -10.12 -9.22 -14.89
N ARG A 38 -10.03 -8.12 -14.16
CA ARG A 38 -9.04 -7.06 -14.39
C ARG A 38 -7.59 -7.53 -14.22
N GLN A 39 -7.34 -8.48 -13.32
CA GLN A 39 -6.02 -9.11 -13.20
C GLN A 39 -5.61 -9.90 -14.45
N LYS A 40 -6.58 -10.44 -15.19
CA LYS A 40 -6.34 -11.20 -16.42
C LYS A 40 -6.21 -10.30 -17.66
N GLU A 41 -6.78 -9.10 -17.61
CA GLU A 41 -6.65 -8.11 -18.65
C GLU A 41 -5.28 -7.43 -18.50
N GLU A 42 -4.28 -7.90 -19.25
CA GLU A 42 -3.00 -7.21 -19.45
C GLU A 42 -3.22 -5.94 -20.27
N SER A 43 -4.02 -5.01 -19.78
CA SER A 43 -4.13 -3.70 -20.39
C SER A 43 -2.88 -2.90 -20.06
N GLY A 44 -2.08 -2.57 -21.06
CA GLY A 44 -0.88 -1.74 -20.91
C GLY A 44 -1.15 -0.30 -20.46
N GLU A 45 -2.42 0.08 -20.34
CA GLU A 45 -2.89 1.40 -19.94
C GLU A 45 -3.53 1.34 -18.55
N GLY A 46 -3.14 2.27 -17.66
CA GLY A 46 -3.72 2.44 -16.34
C GLY A 46 -2.69 2.45 -15.20
N VAL A 47 -3.18 2.60 -13.98
CA VAL A 47 -2.37 2.56 -12.76
C VAL A 47 -2.19 1.12 -12.31
N ARG A 48 -0.94 0.69 -12.15
CA ARG A 48 -0.60 -0.63 -11.62
C ARG A 48 -0.36 -0.55 -10.12
N ILE A 49 -1.06 -1.38 -9.36
CA ILE A 49 -0.85 -1.52 -7.92
C ILE A 49 -0.12 -2.84 -7.68
N MET A 50 1.02 -2.79 -6.98
CA MET A 50 1.83 -3.97 -6.72
C MET A 50 2.70 -3.80 -5.48
N THR A 51 3.25 -4.89 -4.98
CA THR A 51 4.25 -4.87 -3.92
C THR A 51 5.63 -4.49 -4.47
N TYR A 52 6.56 -4.08 -3.61
CA TYR A 52 7.96 -3.82 -3.98
C TYR A 52 8.61 -5.03 -4.67
N HIS A 53 8.36 -6.23 -4.15
CA HIS A 53 8.85 -7.46 -4.74
C HIS A 53 8.25 -7.72 -6.12
N GLY A 54 6.95 -7.45 -6.29
CA GLY A 54 6.27 -7.57 -7.58
C GLY A 54 6.76 -6.57 -8.62
N ALA A 55 7.31 -5.44 -8.19
CA ALA A 55 7.87 -4.40 -9.06
C ALA A 55 9.32 -4.69 -9.52
N LYS A 56 9.96 -5.74 -9.00
CA LYS A 56 11.35 -6.09 -9.37
C LYS A 56 11.46 -6.37 -10.86
N GLY A 57 12.39 -5.67 -11.52
CA GLY A 57 12.61 -5.81 -12.97
C GLY A 57 11.65 -5.00 -13.85
N LEU A 58 10.64 -4.34 -13.28
CA LEU A 58 9.76 -3.44 -13.99
C LEU A 58 10.23 -1.98 -13.82
N GLU A 59 9.83 -1.10 -14.74
CA GLU A 59 10.08 0.33 -14.65
C GLU A 59 8.83 1.10 -15.10
N PHE A 60 8.60 2.25 -14.46
CA PHE A 60 7.43 3.10 -14.67
C PHE A 60 7.88 4.56 -14.81
N ASP A 61 7.14 5.33 -15.57
CA ASP A 61 7.44 6.75 -15.70
C ASP A 61 7.26 7.49 -14.37
N GLU A 62 6.21 7.18 -13.65
CA GLU A 62 5.93 7.72 -12.33
C GLU A 62 5.60 6.60 -11.34
N VAL A 63 6.12 6.71 -10.12
CA VAL A 63 5.89 5.77 -9.03
C VAL A 63 5.32 6.52 -7.83
N PHE A 64 4.29 5.96 -7.22
CA PHE A 64 3.63 6.48 -6.02
C PHE A 64 3.85 5.50 -4.87
N LEU A 65 4.50 5.96 -3.81
CA LEU A 65 4.74 5.20 -2.58
C LEU A 65 3.87 5.75 -1.46
N PRO A 66 2.71 5.16 -1.18
CA PRO A 66 1.87 5.56 -0.06
C PRO A 66 2.44 5.06 1.27
N ASP A 67 1.99 5.67 2.37
CA ASP A 67 2.25 5.24 3.74
C ASP A 67 3.73 5.00 4.08
N CYS A 68 4.61 5.90 3.64
CA CYS A 68 6.03 5.86 4.00
C CYS A 68 6.21 6.33 5.46
N ILE A 69 5.76 5.52 6.40
CA ILE A 69 5.75 5.78 7.84
C ILE A 69 6.39 4.62 8.62
N GLU A 70 6.90 4.91 9.82
CA GLU A 70 7.42 3.90 10.74
C GLU A 70 6.35 2.83 11.03
N GLY A 71 6.77 1.57 10.99
CA GLY A 71 5.91 0.41 11.19
C GLY A 71 5.27 -0.14 9.92
N ILE A 72 5.34 0.60 8.80
CA ILE A 72 4.99 0.11 7.47
C ILE A 72 6.23 0.04 6.59
N ILE A 73 7.01 1.11 6.55
CA ILE A 73 8.30 1.21 5.85
C ILE A 73 9.30 1.90 6.78
N PRO A 74 10.19 1.16 7.44
CA PRO A 74 10.30 -0.31 7.50
C PRO A 74 9.12 -0.99 8.20
N ASP A 75 8.90 -2.27 7.87
CA ASP A 75 7.91 -3.11 8.56
C ASP A 75 8.17 -3.10 10.07
N GLY A 76 7.13 -2.92 10.87
CA GLY A 76 7.23 -2.89 12.33
C GLY A 76 7.74 -4.18 12.96
N ARG A 77 7.81 -5.28 12.20
CA ARG A 77 8.39 -6.57 12.60
C ARG A 77 9.90 -6.63 12.42
N ALA A 78 10.48 -5.80 11.58
CA ALA A 78 11.94 -5.71 11.40
C ALA A 78 12.59 -5.14 12.66
N LYS A 79 13.24 -5.99 13.46
CA LYS A 79 13.84 -5.64 14.74
C LYS A 79 15.36 -5.69 14.73
N THR A 80 15.93 -6.56 13.90
CA THR A 80 17.37 -6.69 13.77
C THR A 80 17.93 -5.72 12.75
N GLN A 81 19.23 -5.44 12.83
CA GLN A 81 19.91 -4.61 11.85
C GLN A 81 19.84 -5.23 10.45
N GLU A 82 19.93 -6.54 10.35
CA GLU A 82 19.86 -7.27 9.08
C GLU A 82 18.49 -7.14 8.43
N GLU A 83 17.42 -7.28 9.21
CA GLU A 83 16.03 -7.06 8.73
C GLU A 83 15.81 -5.62 8.26
N LEU A 84 16.31 -4.64 9.00
CA LEU A 84 16.22 -3.23 8.60
C LEU A 84 17.00 -2.93 7.32
N GLU A 85 18.15 -3.58 7.10
CA GLU A 85 18.90 -3.45 5.85
C GLU A 85 18.15 -4.08 4.67
N GLU A 86 17.42 -5.18 4.89
CA GLU A 86 16.58 -5.78 3.85
C GLU A 86 15.40 -4.86 3.50
N GLU A 87 14.73 -4.29 4.51
CA GLU A 87 13.69 -3.29 4.30
C GLU A 87 14.22 -2.05 3.54
N ARG A 88 15.43 -1.59 3.88
CA ARG A 88 16.06 -0.47 3.18
C ARG A 88 16.34 -0.83 1.71
N ARG A 89 16.84 -2.05 1.44
CA ARG A 89 17.04 -2.52 0.06
C ARG A 89 15.73 -2.58 -0.71
N SER A 90 14.67 -3.08 -0.09
CA SER A 90 13.34 -3.14 -0.69
C SER A 90 12.79 -1.75 -1.01
N PHE A 91 12.96 -0.80 -0.09
CA PHE A 91 12.61 0.60 -0.33
C PHE A 91 13.41 1.21 -1.48
N TYR A 92 14.73 0.99 -1.51
CA TYR A 92 15.58 1.43 -2.61
C TYR A 92 15.17 0.84 -3.96
N VAL A 93 14.82 -0.45 -4.00
CA VAL A 93 14.28 -1.09 -5.21
C VAL A 93 13.03 -0.36 -5.68
N ALA A 94 12.09 -0.02 -4.79
CA ALA A 94 10.89 0.72 -5.15
C ALA A 94 11.21 2.11 -5.72
N LEU A 95 12.15 2.84 -5.12
CA LEU A 95 12.62 4.14 -5.62
C LEU A 95 13.19 4.05 -7.03
N THR A 96 13.99 3.03 -7.30
CA THR A 96 14.63 2.84 -8.61
C THR A 96 13.69 2.34 -9.71
N ARG A 97 12.43 2.09 -9.40
CA ARG A 97 11.41 1.75 -10.42
C ARG A 97 10.90 2.97 -11.18
N ALA A 98 11.11 4.17 -10.65
CA ALA A 98 10.71 5.41 -11.29
C ALA A 98 11.75 5.88 -12.33
N ARG A 99 11.33 6.04 -13.58
CA ARG A 99 12.18 6.62 -14.65
C ARG A 99 12.19 8.13 -14.64
N LYS A 100 11.09 8.77 -14.26
CA LYS A 100 10.93 10.24 -14.34
C LYS A 100 10.61 10.87 -12.99
N LYS A 101 9.65 10.30 -12.24
CA LYS A 101 9.14 10.91 -11.03
C LYS A 101 8.80 9.88 -9.97
N ILE A 102 9.10 10.21 -8.73
CA ILE A 102 8.64 9.47 -7.57
C ILE A 102 7.85 10.38 -6.64
N HIS A 103 6.74 9.87 -6.13
CA HIS A 103 5.87 10.55 -5.18
C HIS A 103 5.86 9.75 -3.89
N ILE A 104 6.37 10.32 -2.82
CA ILE A 104 6.42 9.69 -1.50
C ILE A 104 5.38 10.36 -0.61
N TYR A 105 4.43 9.57 -0.11
CA TYR A 105 3.37 10.06 0.76
C TYR A 105 3.59 9.61 2.19
N VAL A 106 3.39 10.55 3.09
CA VAL A 106 3.50 10.34 4.54
C VAL A 106 2.17 10.72 5.17
N THR A 107 1.52 9.73 5.78
CA THR A 107 0.32 9.95 6.57
C THR A 107 0.69 10.54 7.93
N LYS A 108 -0.05 11.54 8.41
CA LYS A 108 0.18 12.15 9.73
C LYS A 108 -0.43 11.34 10.86
N GLU A 109 -1.54 10.68 10.57
CA GLU A 109 -2.31 9.90 11.53
C GLU A 109 -2.79 8.60 10.87
N ARG A 110 -2.80 7.53 11.64
CA ARG A 110 -3.38 6.24 11.26
C ARG A 110 -4.12 5.65 12.46
N TYR A 111 -5.38 5.23 12.24
CA TYR A 111 -6.26 4.77 13.32
C TYR A 111 -6.29 5.74 14.50
N SER A 112 -6.51 7.03 14.20
CA SER A 112 -6.55 8.13 15.20
C SER A 112 -5.26 8.29 16.03
N LYS A 113 -4.16 7.67 15.64
CA LYS A 113 -2.85 7.81 16.27
C LYS A 113 -1.87 8.55 15.38
N LYS A 114 -1.11 9.49 15.97
CA LYS A 114 -0.01 10.15 15.28
C LYS A 114 1.07 9.14 14.94
N VAL A 115 1.51 9.17 13.69
CA VAL A 115 2.58 8.32 13.17
C VAL A 115 3.79 9.17 12.78
N LYS A 116 4.95 8.54 12.72
CA LYS A 116 6.20 9.20 12.32
C LYS A 116 6.52 8.86 10.86
N PRO A 117 7.09 9.82 10.10
CA PRO A 117 7.67 9.50 8.80
C PRO A 117 8.66 8.35 8.89
N SER A 118 8.77 7.58 7.83
CA SER A 118 9.80 6.55 7.70
C SER A 118 11.19 7.14 7.92
N ARG A 119 12.03 6.44 8.69
CA ARG A 119 13.44 6.77 8.90
C ARG A 119 14.26 6.77 7.60
N PHE A 120 13.79 6.10 6.57
CA PHE A 120 14.47 6.06 5.27
C PHE A 120 14.32 7.36 4.47
N ILE A 121 13.32 8.21 4.81
CA ILE A 121 13.12 9.49 4.10
C ILE A 121 14.25 10.48 4.39
N PRO A 122 14.64 10.77 5.65
CA PRO A 122 15.81 11.59 5.93
C PRO A 122 17.10 11.04 5.31
N GLU A 123 17.32 9.73 5.37
CA GLU A 123 18.47 9.07 4.73
C GLU A 123 18.54 9.34 3.22
N LEU A 124 17.38 9.32 2.55
CA LEU A 124 17.27 9.63 1.12
C LEU A 124 17.61 11.08 0.80
N LEU A 125 17.30 12.01 1.69
CA LEU A 125 17.52 13.45 1.53
C LEU A 125 18.92 13.90 1.96
N GLY A 126 19.78 12.98 2.39
CA GLY A 126 21.15 13.26 2.78
C GLY A 126 21.29 13.84 4.19
N GLY A 127 20.33 13.52 5.07
CA GLY A 127 20.31 13.88 6.49
C GLY A 127 21.15 12.95 7.35
#